data_fe47800b74ce9da0ecc57049ead955ab
#
_entry.id   fe47800b74ce9da0ecc57049ead955ab
#
_cell.length_a   1.000
_cell.length_b   1.000
_cell.length_c   1.000
_cell.angle_alpha   90.00
_cell.angle_beta   90.00
_cell.angle_gamma   90.00
#
_symmetry.space_group_name_H-M   'P 1'
#
loop_
_entity.id
_entity.type
_entity.pdbx_description
1 polymer ?
#
loop_
_entity_poly.entity_id
_entity_poly.type
_entity_poly.pdbx_seq_one_letter_code
_entity_poly.pdbx_strand_id
1 'polypeptide(L)'
;MCSIEALLTRIAKGKGFPHINTVVDLGNAVSIQYDLPIGAHDMDTVPEALCVRAAKEGDHFTPFGSDQTETPDLGEIVYVSGEEVRTRRWTWRQSEIGKITEKTQNLLFPIDGFTDVNK
;
A
#
# COMPACT_ATOMS: atom_id res chain seq x y z
N MET A 1 1.73 -2.96 -11.78
CA MET A 1 1.33 -4.21 -11.09
C MET A 1 0.73 -3.86 -9.74
N CYS A 2 -0.48 -4.28 -9.45
CA CYS A 2 -1.08 -4.05 -8.14
C CYS A 2 -0.61 -5.08 -7.11
N SER A 3 -0.94 -4.85 -5.83
CA SER A 3 -0.44 -5.69 -4.74
C SER A 3 -0.88 -7.15 -4.85
N ILE A 4 -2.13 -7.41 -5.24
CA ILE A 4 -2.61 -8.80 -5.38
C ILE A 4 -1.94 -9.52 -6.56
N GLU A 5 -1.70 -8.82 -7.65
CA GLU A 5 -0.99 -9.39 -8.81
C GLU A 5 0.44 -9.75 -8.44
N ALA A 6 1.14 -8.89 -7.72
CA ALA A 6 2.49 -9.16 -7.25
C ALA A 6 2.53 -10.37 -6.32
N LEU A 7 1.53 -10.48 -5.42
CA LEU A 7 1.41 -11.57 -4.46
C LEU A 7 1.16 -12.91 -5.16
N LEU A 8 0.23 -12.94 -6.12
CA LEU A 8 -0.07 -14.14 -6.90
C LEU A 8 1.12 -14.56 -7.77
N THR A 9 1.84 -13.61 -8.37
CA THR A 9 3.04 -13.87 -9.15
C THR A 9 4.12 -14.52 -8.29
N ARG A 10 4.32 -14.03 -7.07
CA ARG A 10 5.28 -14.60 -6.13
C ARG A 10 4.96 -16.06 -5.80
N ILE A 11 3.69 -16.35 -5.53
CA ILE A 11 3.22 -17.71 -5.23
C ILE A 11 3.40 -18.63 -6.44
N ALA A 12 3.01 -18.16 -7.64
CA ALA A 12 3.14 -18.93 -8.87
C ALA A 12 4.59 -19.29 -9.22
N LYS A 13 5.55 -18.45 -8.79
CA LYS A 13 6.99 -18.71 -8.98
C LYS A 13 7.59 -19.60 -7.89
N GLY A 14 6.77 -20.16 -7.01
CA GLY A 14 7.24 -21.05 -5.94
C GLY A 14 7.94 -20.36 -4.79
N LYS A 15 7.84 -19.03 -4.68
CA LYS A 15 8.47 -18.27 -3.59
C LYS A 15 7.67 -18.26 -2.30
N GLY A 16 6.46 -18.86 -2.33
CA GLY A 16 5.61 -18.97 -1.18
C GLY A 16 4.94 -17.67 -0.74
N PHE A 17 4.20 -17.75 0.34
CA PHE A 17 3.51 -16.63 0.94
C PHE A 17 4.50 -15.78 1.76
N PRO A 18 4.56 -14.46 1.55
CA PRO A 18 5.49 -13.62 2.32
C PRO A 18 5.07 -13.53 3.79
N HIS A 19 6.03 -13.55 4.69
CA HIS A 19 5.80 -13.36 6.12
C HIS A 19 6.49 -12.07 6.56
N ILE A 20 5.69 -11.05 6.88
CA ILE A 20 6.19 -9.73 7.28
C ILE A 20 5.89 -9.50 8.75
N ASN A 21 4.63 -9.38 9.11
CA ASN A 21 4.14 -9.36 10.49
C ASN A 21 2.68 -9.86 10.49
N THR A 22 2.15 -10.14 11.66
CA THR A 22 0.81 -10.75 11.79
C THR A 22 -0.27 -9.93 11.10
N VAL A 23 -0.25 -8.62 11.24
CA VAL A 23 -1.28 -7.73 10.69
C VAL A 23 -1.20 -7.70 9.17
N VAL A 24 0.00 -7.50 8.61
CA VAL A 24 0.20 -7.46 7.16
C VAL A 24 -0.07 -8.84 6.55
N ASP A 25 0.34 -9.90 7.21
CA ASP A 25 0.10 -11.28 6.76
C ASP A 25 -1.41 -11.58 6.71
N LEU A 26 -2.17 -11.09 7.69
CA LEU A 26 -3.64 -11.22 7.68
C LEU A 26 -4.24 -10.49 6.47
N GLY A 27 -3.82 -9.25 6.21
CA GLY A 27 -4.28 -8.48 5.05
C GLY A 27 -3.97 -9.20 3.74
N ASN A 28 -2.76 -9.75 3.61
CA ASN A 28 -2.35 -10.51 2.43
C ASN A 28 -3.17 -11.80 2.26
N ALA A 29 -3.47 -12.49 3.35
CA ALA A 29 -4.30 -13.71 3.30
C ALA A 29 -5.71 -13.39 2.81
N VAL A 30 -6.32 -12.32 3.31
CA VAL A 30 -7.65 -11.88 2.86
C VAL A 30 -7.61 -11.43 1.41
N SER A 31 -6.54 -10.72 1.01
CA SER A 31 -6.33 -10.29 -0.37
C SER A 31 -6.35 -11.47 -1.34
N ILE A 32 -5.65 -12.55 -1.01
CA ILE A 32 -5.62 -13.77 -1.82
C ILE A 32 -7.00 -14.43 -1.84
N GLN A 33 -7.67 -14.52 -0.69
CA GLN A 33 -8.97 -15.18 -0.59
C GLN A 33 -10.02 -14.53 -1.47
N TYR A 34 -10.02 -13.21 -1.56
CA TYR A 34 -11.03 -12.44 -2.31
C TYR A 34 -10.53 -11.89 -3.64
N ASP A 35 -9.25 -12.10 -3.96
CA ASP A 35 -8.62 -11.62 -5.19
C ASP A 35 -8.73 -10.11 -5.36
N LEU A 36 -8.51 -9.38 -4.28
CA LEU A 36 -8.58 -7.92 -4.23
C LEU A 36 -7.30 -7.32 -3.65
N PRO A 37 -6.84 -6.18 -4.19
CA PRO A 37 -5.73 -5.45 -3.58
C PRO A 37 -6.14 -4.92 -2.20
N ILE A 38 -5.33 -5.22 -1.19
CA ILE A 38 -5.52 -4.72 0.16
C ILE A 38 -4.21 -4.15 0.65
N GLY A 39 -4.23 -2.88 1.05
CA GLY A 39 -3.10 -2.24 1.69
C GLY A 39 -3.26 -2.24 3.21
N ALA A 40 -2.21 -1.79 3.90
CA ALA A 40 -2.27 -1.57 5.34
C ALA A 40 -1.48 -0.31 5.67
N HIS A 41 -2.11 0.63 6.37
CA HIS A 41 -1.50 1.90 6.73
C HIS A 41 -1.49 2.08 8.25
N ASP A 42 -0.33 2.50 8.77
CA ASP A 42 -0.20 2.93 10.16
C ASP A 42 -0.76 4.34 10.29
N MET A 43 -1.92 4.47 10.90
CA MET A 43 -2.57 5.77 11.10
C MET A 43 -1.95 6.58 12.23
N ASP A 44 -1.09 5.98 13.06
CA ASP A 44 -0.40 6.69 14.13
C ASP A 44 0.68 7.65 13.57
N THR A 45 1.14 7.40 12.34
CA THR A 45 2.16 8.23 11.68
C THR A 45 1.58 9.22 10.67
N VAL A 46 0.26 9.33 10.58
CA VAL A 46 -0.43 10.21 9.62
C VAL A 46 -0.65 11.57 10.26
N PRO A 47 0.12 12.62 9.87
CA PRO A 47 -0.05 13.97 10.45
C PRO A 47 -1.28 14.69 9.93
N GLU A 48 -1.76 14.32 8.76
CA GLU A 48 -2.94 14.88 8.11
C GLU A 48 -3.83 13.75 7.60
N ALA A 49 -5.03 14.08 7.13
CA ALA A 49 -5.92 13.06 6.58
C ALA A 49 -5.26 12.30 5.43
N LEU A 50 -5.45 10.99 5.41
CA LEU A 50 -5.01 10.15 4.29
C LEU A 50 -5.99 10.34 3.13
N CYS A 51 -5.48 10.74 1.97
CA CYS A 51 -6.26 11.03 0.78
C CYS A 51 -5.84 10.16 -0.40
N VAL A 52 -6.77 9.91 -1.31
CA VAL A 52 -6.49 9.33 -2.63
C VAL A 52 -6.64 10.46 -3.63
N ARG A 53 -5.59 10.77 -4.38
CA ARG A 53 -5.61 11.83 -5.39
C ARG A 53 -4.52 11.61 -6.43
N ALA A 54 -4.55 12.42 -7.48
CA ALA A 54 -3.43 12.47 -8.43
C ALA A 54 -2.21 13.12 -7.78
N ALA A 55 -1.04 12.58 -8.05
CA ALA A 55 0.22 13.14 -7.56
C ALA A 55 0.48 14.50 -8.19
N LYS A 56 1.02 15.41 -7.41
CA LYS A 56 1.32 16.78 -7.81
C LYS A 56 2.76 17.14 -7.44
N GLU A 57 3.21 18.28 -7.95
CA GLU A 57 4.53 18.81 -7.62
C GLU A 57 4.69 18.99 -6.11
N GLY A 58 5.83 18.59 -5.58
CA GLY A 58 6.13 18.64 -4.15
C GLY A 58 5.87 17.32 -3.42
N ASP A 59 5.11 16.40 -4.01
CA ASP A 59 4.89 15.09 -3.40
C ASP A 59 6.18 14.27 -3.42
N HIS A 60 6.38 13.48 -2.36
CA HIS A 60 7.56 12.64 -2.21
C HIS A 60 7.18 11.27 -1.66
N PHE A 61 8.01 10.28 -1.98
CA PHE A 61 7.77 8.88 -1.63
C PHE A 61 9.08 8.18 -1.29
N THR A 62 9.10 7.47 -0.17
CA THR A 62 10.22 6.62 0.23
C THR A 62 9.76 5.17 0.15
N PRO A 63 10.28 4.37 -0.81
CA PRO A 63 9.83 2.99 -0.98
C PRO A 63 10.09 2.13 0.25
N PHE A 64 9.23 1.16 0.49
CA PHE A 64 9.40 0.18 1.56
C PHE A 64 10.78 -0.49 1.44
N GLY A 65 11.51 -0.51 2.55
CA GLY A 65 12.85 -1.10 2.60
C GLY A 65 13.95 -0.19 2.07
N SER A 66 13.64 1.07 1.73
CA SER A 66 14.60 2.05 1.22
C SER A 66 14.73 3.23 2.17
N ASP A 67 15.87 3.89 2.14
CA ASP A 67 16.11 5.16 2.83
C ASP A 67 16.16 6.35 1.86
N GLN A 68 15.96 6.10 0.56
CA GLN A 68 16.02 7.13 -0.47
C GLN A 68 14.63 7.55 -0.89
N THR A 69 14.44 8.86 -1.03
CA THR A 69 13.18 9.47 -1.43
C THR A 69 13.14 9.68 -2.93
N GLU A 70 12.01 9.35 -3.56
CA GLU A 70 11.78 9.59 -4.97
C GLU A 70 10.54 10.45 -5.18
N THR A 71 10.40 11.02 -6.37
CA THR A 71 9.26 11.87 -6.74
C THR A 71 8.29 11.03 -7.59
N PRO A 72 7.02 10.90 -7.19
CA PRO A 72 6.02 10.24 -8.04
C PRO A 72 5.81 10.97 -9.36
N ASP A 73 5.40 10.23 -10.39
CA ASP A 73 5.04 10.82 -11.66
C ASP A 73 3.81 11.71 -11.50
N LEU A 74 3.84 12.90 -12.10
CA LEU A 74 2.71 13.83 -12.03
C LEU A 74 1.46 13.18 -12.61
N GLY A 75 0.36 13.25 -11.86
CA GLY A 75 -0.92 12.72 -12.30
C GLY A 75 -1.16 11.26 -11.96
N GLU A 76 -0.16 10.51 -11.48
CA GLU A 76 -0.43 9.14 -11.02
C GLU A 76 -1.32 9.16 -9.77
N ILE A 77 -2.12 8.11 -9.58
CA ILE A 77 -2.99 8.00 -8.41
C ILE A 77 -2.18 7.50 -7.21
N VAL A 78 -2.27 8.23 -6.10
CA VAL A 78 -1.52 7.93 -4.89
C VAL A 78 -2.42 7.99 -3.65
N TYR A 79 -2.04 7.23 -2.61
CA TYR A 79 -2.50 7.48 -1.26
C TYR A 79 -1.48 8.41 -0.61
N VAL A 80 -1.93 9.51 -0.04
CA VAL A 80 -1.03 10.57 0.44
C VAL A 80 -1.57 11.20 1.73
N SER A 81 -0.65 11.56 2.62
CA SER A 81 -0.93 12.41 3.78
C SER A 81 -0.09 13.68 3.63
N GLY A 82 -0.75 14.84 3.41
CA GLY A 82 -0.04 16.06 3.06
C GLY A 82 0.69 15.92 1.73
N GLU A 83 2.01 15.96 1.73
CA GLU A 83 2.86 15.75 0.56
C GLU A 83 3.61 14.42 0.61
N GLU A 84 3.39 13.63 1.67
CA GLU A 84 4.07 12.35 1.85
C GLU A 84 3.22 11.22 1.30
N VAL A 85 3.68 10.65 0.20
CA VAL A 85 2.97 9.57 -0.49
C VAL A 85 3.15 8.27 0.29
N ARG A 86 2.05 7.58 0.58
CA ARG A 86 2.02 6.32 1.33
C ARG A 86 1.89 5.11 0.43
N THR A 87 1.26 5.25 -0.73
CA THR A 87 1.17 4.20 -1.73
C THR A 87 1.20 4.84 -3.11
N ARG A 88 2.10 4.37 -3.98
CA ARG A 88 2.24 4.83 -5.37
C ARG A 88 1.39 4.01 -6.32
N ARG A 89 1.05 4.63 -7.45
CA ARG A 89 0.33 4.00 -8.58
C ARG A 89 -0.88 3.21 -8.06
N TRP A 90 -1.65 3.90 -7.23
CA TRP A 90 -2.89 3.42 -6.63
C TRP A 90 -2.68 2.26 -5.66
N THR A 91 -2.42 1.05 -6.14
CA THR A 91 -2.34 -0.16 -5.30
C THR A 91 -1.00 -0.89 -5.45
N TRP A 92 0.05 -0.19 -5.90
CA TRP A 92 1.29 -0.85 -6.29
C TRP A 92 2.33 -0.97 -5.17
N ARG A 93 2.91 0.14 -4.74
CA ARG A 93 4.03 0.12 -3.78
C ARG A 93 3.74 0.98 -2.57
N GLN A 94 4.04 0.40 -1.41
CA GLN A 94 3.85 1.08 -0.14
C GLN A 94 5.12 1.78 0.31
N SER A 95 4.95 2.89 1.04
CA SER A 95 6.03 3.68 1.62
C SER A 95 6.66 2.95 2.82
N GLU A 96 7.95 3.20 3.05
CA GLU A 96 8.62 2.86 4.31
C GLU A 96 7.98 3.62 5.48
N ILE A 97 7.58 4.87 5.23
CA ILE A 97 6.87 5.69 6.20
C ILE A 97 5.39 5.30 6.16
N GLY A 98 4.83 4.98 7.32
CA GLY A 98 3.43 4.54 7.41
C GLY A 98 3.25 3.03 7.31
N LYS A 99 4.33 2.25 7.23
CA LYS A 99 4.24 0.79 7.28
C LYS A 99 3.76 0.33 8.67
N ILE A 100 3.08 -0.81 8.69
CA ILE A 100 2.67 -1.44 9.94
C ILE A 100 3.88 -2.00 10.66
N THR A 101 4.00 -1.68 11.95
CA THR A 101 5.05 -2.19 12.82
C THR A 101 4.42 -2.78 14.08
N GLU A 102 5.24 -3.40 14.93
CA GLU A 102 4.79 -3.90 16.24
C GLU A 102 4.29 -2.81 17.18
N LYS A 103 4.61 -1.53 16.89
CA LYS A 103 4.18 -0.38 17.68
C LYS A 103 2.88 0.24 17.17
N THR A 104 2.36 -0.21 16.05
CA THR A 104 1.14 0.32 15.45
C THR A 104 -0.06 0.01 16.33
N GLN A 105 -0.81 1.04 16.71
CA GLN A 105 -2.03 0.93 17.52
C GLN A 105 -3.30 1.20 16.71
N ASN A 106 -3.23 2.10 15.73
CA ASN A 106 -4.34 2.45 14.86
C ASN A 106 -3.94 2.19 13.42
N LEU A 107 -4.75 1.43 12.70
CA LEU A 107 -4.44 1.05 11.33
C LEU A 107 -5.68 1.09 10.44
N LEU A 108 -5.43 1.22 9.14
CA LEU A 108 -6.45 1.22 8.10
C LEU A 108 -6.08 0.20 7.02
N PHE A 109 -7.05 -0.62 6.64
CA PHE A 109 -6.92 -1.53 5.50
C PHE A 109 -7.79 -1.02 4.35
N PRO A 110 -7.24 -0.27 3.38
CA PRO A 110 -8.01 0.05 2.18
C PRO A 110 -8.13 -1.18 1.29
N ILE A 111 -9.32 -1.40 0.77
CA ILE A 111 -9.63 -2.49 -0.16
C ILE A 111 -10.15 -1.85 -1.43
N ASP A 112 -9.44 -2.05 -2.53
CA ASP A 112 -9.77 -1.42 -3.80
C ASP A 112 -10.37 -2.42 -4.78
N GLY A 113 -11.40 -1.99 -5.52
CA GLY A 113 -12.04 -2.82 -6.51
C GLY A 113 -12.87 -1.99 -7.48
N PHE A 114 -13.34 -2.64 -8.52
CA PHE A 114 -14.24 -2.04 -9.50
C PHE A 114 -15.67 -2.52 -9.24
N THR A 115 -16.61 -1.59 -9.07
CA THR A 115 -17.99 -1.92 -8.68
C THR A 115 -18.73 -2.77 -9.70
N ASP A 116 -18.34 -2.72 -10.96
CA ASP A 116 -18.91 -3.53 -12.04
C ASP A 116 -18.27 -4.92 -12.15
N VAL A 117 -17.16 -5.17 -11.48
CA VAL A 117 -16.42 -6.43 -11.48
C VAL A 117 -16.45 -7.10 -10.10
N ASN A 118 -16.21 -6.32 -9.04
CA ASN A 118 -16.10 -6.80 -7.66
C ASN A 118 -17.36 -6.45 -6.85
N LYS A 119 -18.45 -7.05 -7.20
CA LYS A 119 -19.74 -6.85 -6.50
C LYS A 119 -19.86 -7.67 -5.24
#